data_25a6f7c795d41d259aa75ccbea41134c
#
_entry.id   25a6f7c795d41d259aa75ccbea41134c
#
_cell.length_a   1.000
_cell.length_b   1.000
_cell.length_c   1.000
_cell.angle_alpha   90.00
_cell.angle_beta   90.00
_cell.angle_gamma   90.00
#
_symmetry.space_group_name_H-M   'P 1'
#
loop_
_entity.id
_entity.type
_entity.pdbx_description
1 polymer ?
#
loop_
_entity_poly.entity_id
_entity_poly.type
_entity_poly.pdbx_seq_one_letter_code
_entity_poly.pdbx_strand_id
1 'polypeptide(L)'
;VSCSTCHERDKAFTDSPLSVSEGIDKKTGTRNAPTVINAVYFRTQFWDGRSPSLEDQALHPFVNPVEMGLKDHQPILEIVRSDPEYVRGFKMVFGKSGEAVTRTEVTRAIAAFERTQVTGNSPFDRWYFAGDDKALNEAQKRGFDLFINQGRCVSCHRVEQTQALFTDNRFHNVGVGINDIQ
;
A
#
# COMPACT_ATOMS: atom_id res chain seq x y z
N VAL A 1 5.69 16.49 -7.99
CA VAL A 1 5.13 15.43 -7.14
C VAL A 1 5.69 14.08 -7.61
N SER A 2 6.08 13.23 -6.69
CA SER A 2 6.56 11.87 -6.94
C SER A 2 5.87 10.89 -5.99
N CYS A 3 6.04 9.59 -6.19
CA CYS A 3 5.51 8.57 -5.27
C CYS A 3 5.98 8.80 -3.83
N SER A 4 7.26 9.17 -3.65
CA SER A 4 7.85 9.46 -2.34
C SER A 4 7.31 10.73 -1.66
N THR A 5 6.56 11.58 -2.36
CA THR A 5 5.89 12.73 -1.74
C THR A 5 4.78 12.30 -0.78
N CYS A 6 4.06 11.21 -1.13
CA CYS A 6 2.97 10.67 -0.31
C CYS A 6 3.35 9.34 0.36
N HIS A 7 4.40 8.66 -0.12
CA HIS A 7 4.88 7.39 0.42
C HIS A 7 6.31 7.54 0.95
N GLU A 8 6.47 8.30 2.03
CA GLU A 8 7.77 8.56 2.66
C GLU A 8 8.28 7.30 3.40
N ARG A 9 9.48 6.85 3.06
CA ARG A 9 10.06 5.62 3.61
C ARG A 9 10.13 5.63 5.13
N ASP A 10 10.58 6.75 5.70
CA ASP A 10 10.79 6.90 7.15
C ASP A 10 9.47 7.06 7.94
N LYS A 11 8.35 7.18 7.22
CA LYS A 11 7.00 7.21 7.76
C LYS A 11 6.20 5.93 7.42
N ALA A 12 6.88 4.80 7.32
CA ALA A 12 6.28 3.53 6.90
C ALA A 12 5.57 3.61 5.53
N PHE A 13 6.14 4.39 4.60
CA PHE A 13 5.56 4.65 3.27
C PHE A 13 4.17 5.29 3.31
N THR A 14 3.96 6.20 4.25
CA THR A 14 2.79 7.11 4.30
C THR A 14 3.28 8.56 4.31
N ASP A 15 2.38 9.50 4.33
CA ASP A 15 2.67 10.94 4.54
C ASP A 15 2.24 11.44 5.92
N SER A 16 2.16 10.50 6.91
CA SER A 16 1.82 10.85 8.28
C SER A 16 2.61 12.07 8.79
N PRO A 17 1.97 13.02 9.53
CA PRO A 17 0.65 12.92 10.16
C PRO A 17 -0.51 13.54 9.34
N LEU A 18 -0.37 13.69 8.03
CA LEU A 18 -1.44 14.26 7.21
C LEU A 18 -2.67 13.36 7.19
N SER A 19 -3.85 13.94 7.34
CA SER A 19 -5.12 13.22 7.23
C SER A 19 -5.50 12.93 5.78
N VAL A 20 -5.05 13.78 4.86
CA VAL A 20 -5.18 13.62 3.40
C VAL A 20 -3.89 14.04 2.74
N SER A 21 -3.54 13.35 1.66
CA SER A 21 -2.31 13.65 0.91
C SER A 21 -2.44 14.93 0.09
N GLU A 22 -1.34 15.66 -0.04
CA GLU A 22 -1.22 16.85 -0.89
C GLU A 22 -0.46 16.48 -2.18
N GLY A 23 -1.09 16.68 -3.32
CA GLY A 23 -0.53 16.40 -4.63
C GLY A 23 -0.14 17.64 -5.43
N ILE A 24 -0.33 17.58 -6.77
CA ILE A 24 0.02 18.67 -7.69
C ILE A 24 -0.74 19.95 -7.34
N ASP A 25 -0.07 21.10 -7.44
CA ASP A 25 -0.62 22.43 -7.17
C ASP A 25 -1.25 22.54 -5.76
N LYS A 26 -0.75 21.78 -4.79
CA LYS A 26 -1.29 21.67 -3.43
C LYS A 26 -2.75 21.22 -3.37
N LYS A 27 -3.21 20.52 -4.38
CA LYS A 27 -4.53 19.89 -4.36
C LYS A 27 -4.52 18.72 -3.39
N THR A 28 -5.62 18.51 -2.70
CA THR A 28 -5.77 17.42 -1.74
C THR A 28 -6.77 16.41 -2.23
N GLY A 29 -6.49 15.12 -1.93
CA GLY A 29 -7.46 14.05 -2.07
C GLY A 29 -8.47 14.05 -0.91
N THR A 30 -9.25 12.99 -0.83
CA THR A 30 -10.24 12.78 0.25
C THR A 30 -9.79 11.71 1.26
N ARG A 31 -8.64 11.10 1.05
CA ARG A 31 -8.08 10.03 1.88
C ARG A 31 -6.57 10.19 2.02
N ASN A 32 -6.02 9.67 3.11
CA ASN A 32 -4.57 9.63 3.30
C ASN A 32 -3.92 8.54 2.42
N ALA A 33 -2.61 8.66 2.22
CA ALA A 33 -1.83 7.63 1.54
C ALA A 33 -1.77 6.36 2.38
N PRO A 34 -2.22 5.20 1.86
CA PRO A 34 -2.02 3.93 2.54
C PRO A 34 -0.53 3.53 2.51
N THR A 35 -0.09 2.81 3.53
CA THR A 35 1.25 2.21 3.48
C THR A 35 1.38 1.21 2.34
N VAL A 36 2.57 1.10 1.74
CA VAL A 36 2.89 0.02 0.79
C VAL A 36 3.42 -1.24 1.50
N ILE A 37 3.71 -1.14 2.82
CA ILE A 37 4.16 -2.31 3.59
C ILE A 37 3.06 -3.36 3.61
N ASN A 38 3.43 -4.59 3.24
CA ASN A 38 2.52 -5.73 3.18
C ASN A 38 1.37 -5.61 2.16
N ALA A 39 1.39 -4.60 1.27
CA ALA A 39 0.35 -4.42 0.26
C ALA A 39 0.18 -5.64 -0.67
N VAL A 40 1.23 -6.43 -0.86
CA VAL A 40 1.21 -7.67 -1.65
C VAL A 40 0.18 -8.71 -1.14
N TYR A 41 -0.18 -8.66 0.14
CA TYR A 41 -1.14 -9.60 0.75
C TYR A 41 -2.60 -9.19 0.62
N PHE A 42 -2.88 -7.97 0.16
CA PHE A 42 -4.25 -7.51 -0.04
C PHE A 42 -4.80 -7.95 -1.39
N ARG A 43 -6.07 -8.34 -1.41
CA ARG A 43 -6.75 -8.81 -2.63
C ARG A 43 -7.01 -7.68 -3.61
N THR A 44 -7.20 -6.48 -3.11
CA THR A 44 -7.46 -5.27 -3.89
C THR A 44 -6.68 -4.11 -3.30
N GLN A 45 -6.42 -3.10 -4.11
CA GLN A 45 -5.66 -1.92 -3.73
C GLN A 45 -6.57 -0.69 -3.64
N PHE A 46 -6.07 0.38 -3.03
CA PHE A 46 -6.82 1.54 -2.55
C PHE A 46 -7.77 1.22 -1.38
N TRP A 47 -8.17 2.25 -0.64
CA TRP A 47 -9.08 2.13 0.49
C TRP A 47 -10.48 1.61 0.12
N ASP A 48 -10.88 1.73 -1.13
CA ASP A 48 -12.18 1.28 -1.68
C ASP A 48 -12.07 0.03 -2.56
N GLY A 49 -10.88 -0.52 -2.72
CA GLY A 49 -10.65 -1.77 -3.46
C GLY A 49 -10.85 -1.68 -4.97
N ARG A 50 -10.86 -0.48 -5.54
CA ARG A 50 -11.14 -0.29 -6.98
C ARG A 50 -10.09 -0.87 -7.92
N SER A 51 -8.86 -1.14 -7.43
CA SER A 51 -7.81 -1.77 -8.23
C SER A 51 -7.61 -3.23 -7.83
N PRO A 52 -7.62 -4.16 -8.81
CA PRO A 52 -7.51 -5.59 -8.55
C PRO A 52 -6.07 -6.08 -8.32
N SER A 53 -5.06 -5.24 -8.55
CA SER A 53 -3.65 -5.61 -8.42
C SER A 53 -2.76 -4.39 -8.16
N LEU A 54 -1.53 -4.63 -7.71
CA LEU A 54 -0.50 -3.58 -7.55
C LEU A 54 -0.17 -2.94 -8.90
N GLU A 55 -0.10 -3.73 -9.97
CA GLU A 55 0.17 -3.25 -11.33
C GLU A 55 -0.93 -2.31 -11.85
N ASP A 56 -2.17 -2.63 -11.57
CA ASP A 56 -3.30 -1.77 -11.93
C ASP A 56 -3.29 -0.49 -11.08
N GLN A 57 -3.10 -0.62 -9.77
CA GLN A 57 -3.01 0.52 -8.85
C GLN A 57 -1.94 1.52 -9.29
N ALA A 58 -0.75 1.06 -9.68
CA ALA A 58 0.38 1.91 -10.06
C ALA A 58 0.11 2.82 -11.26
N LEU A 59 -0.92 2.57 -12.07
CA LEU A 59 -1.31 3.43 -13.19
C LEU A 59 -2.06 4.69 -12.75
N HIS A 60 -2.84 4.59 -11.67
CA HIS A 60 -3.81 5.63 -11.31
C HIS A 60 -3.19 6.93 -10.83
N PRO A 61 -2.18 6.96 -9.93
CA PRO A 61 -1.63 8.20 -9.40
C PRO A 61 -1.05 9.13 -10.46
N PHE A 62 -0.50 8.59 -11.55
CA PHE A 62 0.08 9.40 -12.63
C PHE A 62 -0.93 10.35 -13.27
N VAL A 63 -2.13 9.87 -13.52
CA VAL A 63 -3.17 10.61 -14.24
C VAL A 63 -4.27 11.17 -13.33
N ASN A 64 -4.17 10.93 -12.04
CA ASN A 64 -5.11 11.49 -11.07
C ASN A 64 -4.91 13.01 -10.96
N PRO A 65 -5.95 13.83 -11.24
CA PRO A 65 -5.84 15.28 -11.31
C PRO A 65 -5.53 15.99 -9.98
N VAL A 66 -5.64 15.27 -8.86
CA VAL A 66 -5.29 15.79 -7.52
C VAL A 66 -4.00 15.14 -6.96
N GLU A 67 -3.42 14.14 -7.64
CA GLU A 67 -2.18 13.51 -7.26
C GLU A 67 -1.03 14.00 -8.16
N MET A 68 -0.68 13.32 -9.26
CA MET A 68 0.39 13.75 -10.16
C MET A 68 -0.10 14.60 -11.34
N GLY A 69 -1.38 14.51 -11.72
CA GLY A 69 -2.05 15.40 -12.66
C GLY A 69 -1.57 15.30 -14.12
N LEU A 70 -0.93 14.20 -14.52
CA LEU A 70 -0.54 14.02 -15.91
C LEU A 70 -1.78 13.79 -16.79
N LYS A 71 -1.73 14.28 -18.03
CA LYS A 71 -2.81 14.08 -19.01
C LYS A 71 -2.95 12.60 -19.37
N ASP A 72 -1.82 11.90 -19.49
CA ASP A 72 -1.71 10.49 -19.80
C ASP A 72 -0.37 9.93 -19.28
N HIS A 73 -0.06 8.68 -19.59
CA HIS A 73 1.17 8.03 -19.15
C HIS A 73 2.38 8.26 -20.06
N GLN A 74 2.22 9.00 -21.15
CA GLN A 74 3.30 9.20 -22.12
C GLN A 74 4.56 9.85 -21.51
N PRO A 75 4.46 10.88 -20.66
CA PRO A 75 5.64 11.49 -20.03
C PRO A 75 6.47 10.49 -19.21
N ILE A 76 5.83 9.53 -18.55
CA ILE A 76 6.55 8.49 -17.79
C ILE A 76 7.26 7.52 -18.75
N LEU A 77 6.61 7.16 -19.85
CA LEU A 77 7.22 6.29 -20.87
C LEU A 77 8.42 6.95 -21.53
N GLU A 78 8.34 8.25 -21.80
CA GLU A 78 9.47 9.03 -22.35
C GLU A 78 10.67 9.01 -21.41
N ILE A 79 10.46 9.21 -20.10
CA ILE A 79 11.53 9.15 -19.10
C ILE A 79 12.18 7.77 -19.10
N VAL A 80 11.42 6.69 -18.95
CA VAL A 80 11.97 5.34 -18.81
C VAL A 80 12.60 4.81 -20.10
N ARG A 81 12.24 5.39 -21.25
CA ARG A 81 12.80 5.06 -22.58
C ARG A 81 14.04 5.83 -22.93
N SER A 82 14.29 6.97 -22.30
CA SER A 82 15.41 7.88 -22.60
C SER A 82 16.49 7.90 -21.53
N ASP A 83 16.15 7.74 -20.27
CA ASP A 83 17.13 7.73 -19.18
C ASP A 83 17.99 6.45 -19.24
N PRO A 84 19.34 6.58 -19.29
CA PRO A 84 20.24 5.44 -19.46
C PRO A 84 20.13 4.38 -18.36
N GLU A 85 19.77 4.76 -17.13
CA GLU A 85 19.63 3.80 -16.02
C GLU A 85 18.38 2.95 -16.20
N TYR A 86 17.24 3.58 -16.52
CA TYR A 86 16.02 2.87 -16.84
C TYR A 86 16.18 1.99 -18.07
N VAL A 87 16.79 2.51 -19.16
CA VAL A 87 17.02 1.73 -20.39
C VAL A 87 17.82 0.47 -20.09
N ARG A 88 18.91 0.56 -19.32
CA ARG A 88 19.69 -0.61 -18.89
C ARG A 88 18.86 -1.57 -18.03
N GLY A 89 18.13 -1.04 -17.05
CA GLY A 89 17.30 -1.84 -16.14
C GLY A 89 16.21 -2.61 -16.88
N PHE A 90 15.43 -1.93 -17.72
CA PHE A 90 14.37 -2.58 -18.51
C PHE A 90 14.91 -3.60 -19.50
N LYS A 91 16.06 -3.31 -20.13
CA LYS A 91 16.73 -4.28 -21.01
C LYS A 91 17.19 -5.52 -20.25
N MET A 92 17.77 -5.34 -19.07
CA MET A 92 18.28 -6.45 -18.26
C MET A 92 17.15 -7.33 -17.71
N VAL A 93 16.06 -6.71 -17.19
CA VAL A 93 15.01 -7.44 -16.49
C VAL A 93 13.95 -7.99 -17.45
N PHE A 94 13.55 -7.20 -18.45
CA PHE A 94 12.44 -7.54 -19.34
C PHE A 94 12.89 -7.88 -20.76
N GLY A 95 14.17 -7.73 -21.10
CA GLY A 95 14.68 -7.88 -22.46
C GLY A 95 14.21 -6.78 -23.42
N LYS A 96 13.62 -5.69 -22.93
CA LYS A 96 12.95 -4.64 -23.71
C LYS A 96 13.69 -3.31 -23.61
N SER A 97 13.59 -2.50 -24.68
CA SER A 97 14.11 -1.12 -24.72
C SER A 97 13.31 -0.28 -25.72
N GLY A 98 13.42 1.06 -25.63
CA GLY A 98 12.70 1.99 -26.50
C GLY A 98 11.18 1.74 -26.47
N GLU A 99 10.53 1.80 -27.62
CA GLU A 99 9.08 1.65 -27.76
C GLU A 99 8.51 0.29 -27.29
N ALA A 100 9.36 -0.74 -27.17
CA ALA A 100 8.94 -2.03 -26.61
C ALA A 100 8.68 -1.98 -25.10
N VAL A 101 9.17 -0.95 -24.39
CA VAL A 101 8.83 -0.68 -22.99
C VAL A 101 7.49 0.03 -22.96
N THR A 102 6.50 -0.59 -22.36
CA THR A 102 5.13 -0.09 -22.23
C THR A 102 4.76 0.15 -20.78
N ARG A 103 3.55 0.66 -20.53
CA ARG A 103 2.99 0.81 -19.17
C ARG A 103 3.07 -0.49 -18.37
N THR A 104 2.92 -1.63 -19.04
CA THR A 104 2.98 -2.95 -18.41
C THR A 104 4.31 -3.20 -17.73
N GLU A 105 5.44 -2.92 -18.40
CA GLU A 105 6.76 -3.11 -17.80
C GLU A 105 7.00 -2.13 -16.66
N VAL A 106 6.57 -0.88 -16.81
CA VAL A 106 6.71 0.14 -15.76
C VAL A 106 5.94 -0.29 -14.51
N THR A 107 4.66 -0.65 -14.63
CA THR A 107 3.85 -1.05 -13.48
C THR A 107 4.33 -2.36 -12.85
N ARG A 108 4.83 -3.30 -13.64
CA ARG A 108 5.46 -4.53 -13.13
C ARG A 108 6.72 -4.25 -12.32
N ALA A 109 7.53 -3.27 -12.73
CA ALA A 109 8.70 -2.85 -11.98
C ALA A 109 8.32 -2.20 -10.64
N ILE A 110 7.31 -1.31 -10.64
CA ILE A 110 6.78 -0.69 -9.41
C ILE A 110 6.22 -1.77 -8.48
N ALA A 111 5.34 -2.62 -8.97
CA ALA A 111 4.72 -3.69 -8.20
C ALA A 111 5.76 -4.72 -7.67
N ALA A 112 6.84 -4.96 -8.42
CA ALA A 112 7.93 -5.80 -7.93
C ALA A 112 8.64 -5.17 -6.73
N PHE A 113 8.88 -3.85 -6.74
CA PHE A 113 9.41 -3.13 -5.59
C PHE A 113 8.45 -3.22 -4.39
N GLU A 114 7.16 -2.96 -4.58
CA GLU A 114 6.17 -3.04 -3.50
C GLU A 114 6.11 -4.44 -2.87
N ARG A 115 6.22 -5.50 -3.68
CA ARG A 115 6.29 -6.89 -3.20
C ARG A 115 7.52 -7.19 -2.34
N THR A 116 8.57 -6.38 -2.40
CA THR A 116 9.71 -6.49 -1.49
C THR A 116 9.50 -5.79 -0.15
N GLN A 117 8.47 -4.93 -0.06
CA GLN A 117 8.17 -4.16 1.16
C GLN A 117 7.30 -4.99 2.11
N VAL A 118 7.86 -6.07 2.61
CA VAL A 118 7.20 -6.97 3.55
C VAL A 118 7.84 -6.90 4.92
N THR A 119 7.01 -6.95 5.96
CA THR A 119 7.44 -6.98 7.36
C THR A 119 6.77 -8.13 8.09
N GLY A 120 7.45 -8.61 9.12
CA GLY A 120 6.99 -9.66 10.01
C GLY A 120 7.86 -9.68 11.26
N ASN A 121 7.75 -10.73 12.06
CA ASN A 121 8.48 -10.88 13.30
C ASN A 121 8.24 -9.71 14.29
N SER A 122 7.02 -9.19 14.30
CA SER A 122 6.58 -8.19 15.27
C SER A 122 6.61 -8.79 16.70
N PRO A 123 6.54 -7.96 17.76
CA PRO A 123 6.33 -8.47 19.10
C PRO A 123 5.11 -9.40 19.21
N PHE A 124 4.03 -9.08 18.47
CA PHE A 124 2.84 -9.94 18.39
C PHE A 124 3.17 -11.30 17.75
N ASP A 125 3.88 -11.32 16.61
CA ASP A 125 4.24 -12.56 15.92
C ASP A 125 5.10 -13.46 16.81
N ARG A 126 6.09 -12.89 17.50
CA ARG A 126 6.94 -13.65 18.42
C ARG A 126 6.17 -14.24 19.58
N TRP A 127 5.25 -13.47 20.15
CA TRP A 127 4.41 -13.95 21.25
C TRP A 127 3.44 -15.03 20.78
N TYR A 128 2.64 -14.72 19.75
CA TYR A 128 1.49 -15.54 19.38
C TYR A 128 1.89 -16.80 18.61
N PHE A 129 2.83 -16.69 17.67
CA PHE A 129 3.23 -17.79 16.79
C PHE A 129 4.51 -18.51 17.24
N ALA A 130 5.45 -17.80 17.87
CA ALA A 130 6.73 -18.37 18.28
C ALA A 130 6.83 -18.69 19.80
N GLY A 131 5.80 -18.36 20.59
CA GLY A 131 5.75 -18.69 22.02
C GLY A 131 6.68 -17.87 22.91
N ASP A 132 7.13 -16.70 22.44
CA ASP A 132 7.95 -15.78 23.26
C ASP A 132 7.05 -14.99 24.22
N ASP A 133 6.82 -15.54 25.40
CA ASP A 133 5.98 -14.92 26.44
C ASP A 133 6.44 -13.51 26.87
N LYS A 134 7.70 -13.15 26.62
CA LYS A 134 8.25 -11.87 27.00
C LYS A 134 8.09 -10.80 25.92
N ALA A 135 7.67 -11.19 24.71
CA ALA A 135 7.51 -10.26 23.59
C ALA A 135 6.37 -9.25 23.80
N LEU A 136 5.34 -9.61 24.57
CA LEU A 136 4.26 -8.71 24.97
C LEU A 136 4.18 -8.59 26.49
N ASN A 137 3.85 -7.39 26.97
CA ASN A 137 3.53 -7.18 28.39
C ASN A 137 2.07 -7.61 28.69
N GLU A 138 1.77 -7.73 30.00
CA GLU A 138 0.44 -8.18 30.45
C GLU A 138 -0.72 -7.28 30.02
N ALA A 139 -0.51 -5.97 29.86
CA ALA A 139 -1.55 -5.08 29.38
C ALA A 139 -1.87 -5.34 27.88
N GLN A 140 -0.83 -5.61 27.06
CA GLN A 140 -0.99 -5.97 25.66
C GLN A 140 -1.68 -7.33 25.50
N LYS A 141 -1.34 -8.32 26.32
CA LYS A 141 -2.01 -9.64 26.32
C LYS A 141 -3.49 -9.51 26.69
N ARG A 142 -3.82 -8.72 27.73
CA ARG A 142 -5.22 -8.42 28.08
C ARG A 142 -5.96 -7.68 26.97
N GLY A 143 -5.28 -6.75 26.28
CA GLY A 143 -5.83 -6.05 25.11
C GLY A 143 -6.16 -7.03 23.97
N PHE A 144 -5.31 -7.99 23.72
CA PHE A 144 -5.58 -9.03 22.72
C PHE A 144 -6.75 -9.95 23.16
N ASP A 145 -6.84 -10.30 24.43
CA ASP A 145 -7.98 -11.08 24.94
C ASP A 145 -9.31 -10.32 24.72
N LEU A 146 -9.34 -9.02 24.99
CA LEU A 146 -10.51 -8.19 24.67
C LEU A 146 -10.80 -8.15 23.17
N PHE A 147 -9.76 -8.06 22.33
CA PHE A 147 -9.86 -8.01 20.87
C PHE A 147 -10.54 -9.29 20.31
N ILE A 148 -10.18 -10.47 20.81
CA ILE A 148 -10.74 -11.73 20.31
C ILE A 148 -12.08 -12.08 20.95
N ASN A 149 -12.34 -11.70 22.21
CA ASN A 149 -13.52 -12.10 22.99
C ASN A 149 -14.59 -11.00 23.02
N GLN A 150 -14.52 -10.08 23.96
CA GLN A 150 -15.57 -9.09 24.21
C GLN A 150 -15.71 -8.07 23.07
N GLY A 151 -14.60 -7.60 22.52
CA GLY A 151 -14.58 -6.62 21.44
C GLY A 151 -15.00 -7.21 20.09
N ARG A 152 -14.88 -8.54 19.91
CA ARG A 152 -15.17 -9.27 18.67
C ARG A 152 -14.47 -8.71 17.42
N CYS A 153 -13.39 -7.94 17.61
CA CYS A 153 -12.67 -7.30 16.52
C CYS A 153 -12.11 -8.34 15.54
N VAL A 154 -11.76 -9.52 16.03
CA VAL A 154 -11.27 -10.65 15.23
C VAL A 154 -12.27 -11.14 14.17
N SER A 155 -13.55 -10.76 14.26
CA SER A 155 -14.57 -11.10 13.26
C SER A 155 -14.21 -10.54 11.87
N CYS A 156 -13.58 -9.36 11.83
CA CYS A 156 -13.09 -8.70 10.61
C CYS A 156 -11.56 -8.64 10.58
N HIS A 157 -10.91 -8.38 11.72
CA HIS A 157 -9.46 -8.30 11.86
C HIS A 157 -8.88 -9.68 12.21
N ARG A 158 -8.83 -10.56 11.22
CA ARG A 158 -8.52 -11.99 11.43
C ARG A 158 -7.08 -12.23 11.86
N VAL A 159 -6.94 -13.21 12.77
CA VAL A 159 -5.70 -13.88 13.10
C VAL A 159 -5.84 -15.31 12.61
N GLU A 160 -4.96 -15.73 11.70
CA GLU A 160 -4.95 -17.06 11.12
C GLU A 160 -3.99 -17.98 11.88
N GLN A 161 -3.85 -19.23 11.46
CA GLN A 161 -3.01 -20.21 12.18
C GLN A 161 -1.52 -19.91 12.09
N THR A 162 -1.06 -19.27 11.02
CA THR A 162 0.37 -19.07 10.73
C THR A 162 0.75 -17.61 10.50
N GLN A 163 -0.23 -16.71 10.45
CA GLN A 163 -0.03 -15.30 10.18
C GLN A 163 -1.17 -14.45 10.73
N ALA A 164 -0.92 -13.16 10.95
CA ALA A 164 -1.93 -12.19 11.34
C ALA A 164 -1.79 -10.91 10.53
N LEU A 165 -2.53 -10.81 9.44
CA LEU A 165 -2.64 -9.56 8.66
C LEU A 165 -3.74 -8.65 9.20
N PHE A 166 -4.50 -9.11 10.20
CA PHE A 166 -5.58 -8.38 10.84
C PHE A 166 -6.62 -7.83 9.85
N THR A 167 -6.92 -8.60 8.81
CA THR A 167 -7.95 -8.29 7.81
C THR A 167 -8.60 -9.57 7.31
N ASP A 168 -9.86 -9.49 6.91
CA ASP A 168 -10.55 -10.54 6.15
C ASP A 168 -10.59 -10.22 4.65
N ASN A 169 -9.93 -9.14 4.22
CA ASN A 169 -9.93 -8.62 2.84
C ASN A 169 -11.34 -8.33 2.30
N ARG A 170 -12.25 -7.85 3.16
CA ARG A 170 -13.62 -7.46 2.81
C ARG A 170 -13.90 -6.01 3.20
N PHE A 171 -14.97 -5.47 2.65
CA PHE A 171 -15.48 -4.15 3.00
C PHE A 171 -16.69 -4.28 3.93
N HIS A 172 -16.67 -3.50 5.02
CA HIS A 172 -17.71 -3.51 6.04
C HIS A 172 -18.26 -2.11 6.25
N ASN A 173 -19.58 -1.96 6.21
CA ASN A 173 -20.22 -0.69 6.56
C ASN A 173 -20.28 -0.57 8.09
N VAL A 174 -19.40 0.24 8.65
CA VAL A 174 -19.31 0.51 10.09
C VAL A 174 -19.73 1.94 10.43
N GLY A 175 -20.38 2.65 9.51
CA GLY A 175 -20.90 4.01 9.69
C GLY A 175 -19.85 5.12 9.63
N VAL A 176 -18.60 4.84 9.26
CA VAL A 176 -17.58 5.87 9.05
C VAL A 176 -17.98 6.75 7.86
N GLY A 177 -17.92 8.08 8.04
CA GLY A 177 -18.29 9.05 7.00
C GLY A 177 -19.78 9.21 6.75
N ILE A 178 -20.66 8.63 7.60
CA ILE A 178 -22.13 8.76 7.41
C ILE A 178 -22.60 10.22 7.45
N ASN A 179 -21.87 11.08 8.16
CA ASN A 179 -22.19 12.50 8.24
C ASN A 179 -21.74 13.29 7.00
N ASP A 180 -20.92 12.68 6.12
CA ASP A 180 -20.40 13.32 4.91
C ASP A 180 -21.33 13.08 3.68
N ILE A 181 -22.44 12.33 3.90
CA ILE A 181 -23.40 11.93 2.86
C ILE A 181 -24.62 12.86 2.81
N GLN A 182 -24.63 13.94 3.61
CA GLN A 182 -25.74 14.93 3.63
C GLN A 182 -25.57 16.00 2.55
#